data_baba8614d5618a9b5d1fe36441ee5f07
#
_entry.id   baba8614d5618a9b5d1fe36441ee5f07
#
_cell.length_a   1.000
_cell.length_b   1.000
_cell.length_c   1.000
_cell.angle_alpha   90.00
_cell.angle_beta   90.00
_cell.angle_gamma   90.00
#
_symmetry.space_group_name_H-M   'P 1'
#
loop_
_entity.id
_entity.type
_entity.pdbx_description
1 polymer ?
#
loop_
_entity_poly.entity_id
_entity_poly.type
_entity_poly.pdbx_seq_one_letter_code
_entity_poly.pdbx_strand_id
1 'polypeptide(L)'
;MKEFAIIASVSKTSFGIGNDGKIPWKVNGDMVFFRRTTSFCSKNKQNAVIMGRKTWQSLPNKSRPLQQRINVVISRDITIREKLSIPDSVIVVDSLTMALSLLSAMDSVENIFVIGGESIYREAIVSPLCTKIYLTEILPDVIDVDTFFPNIPSNYKLTDVTDSIIENDVIYRFLHYDK
;
A
#
# COMPACT_ATOMS: atom_id res chain seq x y z
N MET A 1 -8.96 -10.72 -14.63
CA MET A 1 -7.89 -10.00 -13.91
C MET A 1 -7.75 -10.63 -12.53
N LYS A 2 -6.52 -10.63 -11.98
CA LYS A 2 -6.24 -11.14 -10.63
C LYS A 2 -6.88 -10.24 -9.57
N GLU A 3 -7.29 -10.83 -8.47
CA GLU A 3 -7.67 -10.09 -7.26
C GLU A 3 -6.45 -9.41 -6.64
N PHE A 4 -6.71 -8.41 -5.81
CA PHE A 4 -5.65 -7.71 -5.12
C PHE A 4 -6.06 -7.32 -3.69
N ALA A 5 -5.09 -6.98 -2.88
CA ALA A 5 -5.26 -6.46 -1.55
C ALA A 5 -4.83 -4.99 -1.45
N ILE A 6 -5.38 -4.29 -0.47
CA ILE A 6 -4.86 -3.00 0.01
C ILE A 6 -4.03 -3.25 1.26
N ILE A 7 -2.93 -2.53 1.43
CA ILE A 7 -2.19 -2.47 2.70
C ILE A 7 -1.84 -1.03 3.03
N ALA A 8 -2.14 -0.61 4.25
CA ALA A 8 -1.91 0.75 4.74
C ALA A 8 -1.65 0.78 6.24
N SER A 9 -1.04 1.87 6.72
CA SER A 9 -0.98 2.24 8.12
C SER A 9 -1.83 3.48 8.32
N VAL A 10 -2.73 3.48 9.32
CA VAL A 10 -3.74 4.51 9.52
C VAL A 10 -3.82 4.95 10.98
N SER A 11 -4.08 6.22 11.21
CA SER A 11 -4.50 6.71 12.53
C SER A 11 -5.92 6.23 12.83
N LYS A 12 -6.18 5.79 14.06
CA LYS A 12 -7.42 5.09 14.44
C LYS A 12 -8.69 5.87 14.13
N THR A 13 -8.77 7.11 14.53
CA THR A 13 -10.01 7.89 14.48
C THR A 13 -10.14 8.67 13.18
N SER A 14 -9.08 9.35 12.77
CA SER A 14 -9.09 10.19 11.58
C SER A 14 -8.92 9.43 10.27
N PHE A 15 -8.44 8.17 10.33
CA PHE A 15 -7.97 7.43 9.16
C PHE A 15 -6.86 8.16 8.39
N GLY A 16 -6.12 9.05 9.07
CA GLY A 16 -4.96 9.73 8.49
C GLY A 16 -3.85 8.75 8.13
N ILE A 17 -3.18 8.97 7.02
CA ILE A 17 -2.10 8.11 6.50
C ILE A 17 -0.81 8.88 6.24
N GLY A 18 -0.84 10.20 6.32
CA GLY A 18 0.32 11.03 6.03
C GLY A 18 0.12 12.48 6.37
N ASN A 19 1.26 13.18 6.46
CA ASN A 19 1.35 14.63 6.53
C ASN A 19 2.58 15.10 5.75
N ASP A 20 2.41 16.08 4.88
CA ASP A 20 3.48 16.64 4.01
C ASP A 20 4.30 15.52 3.31
N GLY A 21 3.60 14.52 2.76
CA GLY A 21 4.20 13.40 2.03
C GLY A 21 4.99 12.40 2.88
N LYS A 22 4.84 12.42 4.21
CA LYS A 22 5.50 11.50 5.14
C LYS A 22 4.49 10.78 6.02
N ILE A 23 4.85 9.59 6.48
CA ILE A 23 4.10 8.89 7.52
C ILE A 23 4.47 9.54 8.87
N PRO A 24 3.50 10.04 9.67
CA PRO A 24 3.78 10.81 10.88
C PRO A 24 4.38 9.99 12.04
N TRP A 25 4.28 8.67 11.99
CA TRP A 25 4.78 7.76 13.03
C TRP A 25 5.96 6.93 12.53
N LYS A 26 6.77 6.45 13.46
CA LYS A 26 7.89 5.55 13.19
C LYS A 26 7.74 4.31 14.05
N VAL A 27 7.27 3.24 13.43
CA VAL A 27 7.01 1.95 14.07
C VAL A 27 7.70 0.88 13.23
N ASN A 28 8.72 0.23 13.79
CA ASN A 28 9.46 -0.81 13.08
C ASN A 28 8.60 -2.03 12.81
N GLY A 29 7.72 -2.39 13.76
CA GLY A 29 6.79 -3.50 13.59
C GLY A 29 5.86 -3.32 12.39
N ASP A 30 5.40 -2.09 12.11
CA ASP A 30 4.63 -1.78 10.89
C ASP A 30 5.46 -2.03 9.62
N MET A 31 6.70 -1.57 9.60
CA MET A 31 7.61 -1.77 8.46
C MET A 31 7.93 -3.25 8.22
N VAL A 32 8.09 -4.03 9.29
CA VAL A 32 8.31 -5.48 9.23
C VAL A 32 7.06 -6.19 8.70
N PHE A 33 5.89 -5.84 9.22
CA PHE A 33 4.61 -6.38 8.76
C PHE A 33 4.38 -6.07 7.28
N PHE A 34 4.53 -4.81 6.88
CA PHE A 34 4.42 -4.38 5.48
C PHE A 34 5.36 -5.18 4.57
N ARG A 35 6.64 -5.24 4.93
CA ARG A 35 7.63 -5.97 4.13
C ARG A 35 7.27 -7.44 4.01
N ARG A 36 6.99 -8.11 5.14
CA ARG A 36 6.65 -9.53 5.17
C ARG A 36 5.41 -9.83 4.33
N THR A 37 4.33 -9.08 4.54
CA THR A 37 3.05 -9.27 3.83
C THR A 37 3.21 -9.08 2.32
N THR A 38 3.95 -8.05 1.90
CA THR A 38 4.07 -7.71 0.47
C THR A 38 5.16 -8.47 -0.27
N SER A 39 6.12 -9.12 0.44
CA SER A 39 7.22 -9.84 -0.23
C SER A 39 7.15 -11.36 -0.11
N PHE A 40 6.38 -11.90 0.85
CA PHE A 40 6.27 -13.35 1.00
C PHE A 40 5.43 -13.95 -0.13
N CYS A 41 6.01 -14.88 -0.89
CA CYS A 41 5.38 -15.56 -2.00
C CYS A 41 5.99 -16.96 -2.21
N SER A 42 5.35 -17.75 -3.06
CA SER A 42 5.82 -19.08 -3.43
C SER A 42 7.15 -19.04 -4.18
N LYS A 43 7.86 -20.16 -4.20
CA LYS A 43 9.11 -20.32 -4.94
C LYS A 43 8.89 -20.00 -6.43
N ASN A 44 9.78 -19.21 -7.01
CA ASN A 44 9.73 -18.74 -8.40
C ASN A 44 8.56 -17.79 -8.73
N LYS A 45 7.92 -17.21 -7.72
CA LYS A 45 6.92 -16.14 -7.88
C LYS A 45 7.42 -14.83 -7.27
N GLN A 46 6.75 -13.75 -7.60
CA GLN A 46 6.94 -12.44 -6.98
C GLN A 46 5.58 -11.81 -6.71
N ASN A 47 5.50 -11.04 -5.65
CA ASN A 47 4.38 -10.14 -5.43
C ASN A 47 4.62 -8.82 -6.16
N ALA A 48 3.54 -8.12 -6.47
CA ALA A 48 3.58 -6.79 -7.04
C ALA A 48 3.03 -5.75 -6.06
N VAL A 49 3.61 -4.56 -6.08
CA VAL A 49 3.14 -3.39 -5.33
C VAL A 49 2.79 -2.27 -6.30
N ILE A 50 1.58 -1.72 -6.15
CA ILE A 50 1.07 -0.62 -6.97
C ILE A 50 0.98 0.63 -6.10
N MET A 51 1.55 1.74 -6.56
CA MET A 51 1.55 3.01 -5.84
C MET A 51 1.38 4.19 -6.79
N GLY A 52 0.84 5.27 -6.27
CA GLY A 52 0.82 6.55 -6.98
C GLY A 52 2.18 7.25 -6.93
N ARG A 53 2.37 8.23 -7.80
CA ARG A 53 3.60 9.04 -7.90
C ARG A 53 4.02 9.64 -6.56
N LYS A 54 3.10 10.21 -5.78
CA LYS A 54 3.43 10.83 -4.48
C LYS A 54 3.98 9.80 -3.48
N THR A 55 3.42 8.60 -3.46
CA THR A 55 3.90 7.50 -2.62
C THR A 55 5.30 7.05 -3.05
N TRP A 56 5.56 6.95 -4.36
CA TRP A 56 6.92 6.68 -4.86
C TRP A 56 7.93 7.73 -4.37
N GLN A 57 7.57 9.00 -4.43
CA GLN A 57 8.45 10.10 -3.96
C GLN A 57 8.68 10.07 -2.45
N SER A 58 7.70 9.63 -1.65
CA SER A 58 7.81 9.53 -0.20
C SER A 58 8.71 8.40 0.28
N LEU A 59 8.92 7.37 -0.55
CA LEU A 59 9.83 6.28 -0.21
C LEU A 59 11.28 6.79 -0.15
N PRO A 60 12.06 6.42 0.89
CA PRO A 60 13.47 6.75 0.94
C PRO A 60 14.23 6.25 -0.29
N ASN A 61 15.16 7.03 -0.84
CA ASN A 61 15.94 6.68 -2.04
C ASN A 61 16.58 5.30 -1.95
N LYS A 62 17.12 4.95 -0.77
CA LYS A 62 17.74 3.63 -0.51
C LYS A 62 16.75 2.45 -0.51
N SER A 63 15.46 2.74 -0.41
CA SER A 63 14.39 1.72 -0.31
C SER A 63 13.58 1.59 -1.59
N ARG A 64 13.85 2.37 -2.61
CA ARG A 64 13.14 2.32 -3.89
C ARG A 64 14.07 1.94 -5.04
N PRO A 65 13.65 0.99 -5.91
CA PRO A 65 12.40 0.23 -5.83
C PRO A 65 12.37 -0.71 -4.62
N LEU A 66 11.15 -1.03 -4.14
CA LEU A 66 10.96 -1.97 -3.04
C LEU A 66 11.45 -3.36 -3.45
N GLN A 67 12.46 -3.86 -2.75
CA GLN A 67 13.16 -5.10 -3.09
C GLN A 67 12.25 -6.33 -3.06
N GLN A 68 12.56 -7.33 -3.90
CA GLN A 68 11.86 -8.62 -4.00
C GLN A 68 10.39 -8.50 -4.45
N ARG A 69 10.00 -7.39 -5.05
CA ARG A 69 8.63 -7.10 -5.54
C ARG A 69 8.70 -6.42 -6.89
N ILE A 70 7.71 -6.67 -7.72
CA ILE A 70 7.47 -5.90 -8.92
C ILE A 70 6.86 -4.56 -8.49
N ASN A 71 7.52 -3.46 -8.83
CA ASN A 71 7.06 -2.12 -8.48
C ASN A 71 6.32 -1.51 -9.66
N VAL A 72 5.11 -0.99 -9.40
CA VAL A 72 4.29 -0.29 -10.39
C VAL A 72 3.95 1.10 -9.86
N VAL A 73 4.26 2.12 -10.65
CA VAL A 73 3.95 3.53 -10.32
C VAL A 73 2.85 4.03 -11.26
N ILE A 74 1.77 4.55 -10.70
CA ILE A 74 0.69 5.17 -11.45
C ILE A 74 0.93 6.67 -11.56
N SER A 75 1.00 7.16 -12.81
CA SER A 75 1.08 8.58 -13.12
C SER A 75 0.52 8.89 -14.52
N ARG A 76 -0.29 9.94 -14.62
CA ARG A 76 -0.76 10.47 -15.91
C ARG A 76 0.27 11.36 -16.62
N ASP A 77 1.36 11.71 -15.93
CA ASP A 77 2.47 12.45 -16.52
C ASP A 77 3.39 11.48 -17.26
N ILE A 78 3.38 11.54 -18.57
CA ILE A 78 4.19 10.65 -19.46
C ILE A 78 5.70 10.85 -19.28
N THR A 79 6.12 12.00 -18.73
CA THR A 79 7.54 12.32 -18.49
C THR A 79 7.99 11.96 -17.06
N ILE A 80 7.12 11.30 -16.27
CA ILE A 80 7.38 11.06 -14.87
C ILE A 80 8.62 10.20 -14.62
N ARG A 81 8.91 9.26 -15.54
CA ARG A 81 10.08 8.39 -15.44
C ARG A 81 11.36 9.21 -15.43
N GLU A 82 11.49 10.14 -16.36
CA GLU A 82 12.66 11.04 -16.46
C GLU A 82 12.72 12.00 -15.28
N LYS A 83 11.61 12.69 -14.98
CA LYS A 83 11.52 13.68 -13.89
C LYS A 83 11.91 13.13 -12.53
N LEU A 84 11.56 11.88 -12.25
CA LEU A 84 11.84 11.23 -10.95
C LEU A 84 12.95 10.19 -11.03
N SER A 85 13.64 10.08 -12.15
CA SER A 85 14.69 9.09 -12.40
C SER A 85 14.24 7.68 -11.99
N ILE A 86 13.02 7.30 -12.42
CA ILE A 86 12.45 5.99 -12.11
C ILE A 86 13.19 4.92 -12.92
N PRO A 87 13.79 3.91 -12.27
CA PRO A 87 14.53 2.85 -12.97
C PRO A 87 13.67 2.08 -13.98
N ASP A 88 14.27 1.55 -15.03
CA ASP A 88 13.58 0.74 -16.05
C ASP A 88 12.95 -0.53 -15.51
N SER A 89 13.47 -1.04 -14.40
CA SER A 89 12.90 -2.18 -13.68
C SER A 89 11.54 -1.89 -13.03
N VAL A 90 11.11 -0.63 -12.97
CA VAL A 90 9.82 -0.19 -12.42
C VAL A 90 8.84 0.04 -13.55
N ILE A 91 7.67 -0.57 -13.47
CA ILE A 91 6.58 -0.37 -14.42
C ILE A 91 5.92 0.98 -14.15
N VAL A 92 5.73 1.79 -15.18
CA VAL A 92 4.99 3.06 -15.08
C VAL A 92 3.78 2.97 -16.00
N VAL A 93 2.59 3.25 -15.44
CA VAL A 93 1.30 3.21 -16.13
C VAL A 93 0.46 4.43 -15.75
N ASP A 94 -0.61 4.68 -16.49
CA ASP A 94 -1.49 5.84 -16.27
C ASP A 94 -2.66 5.58 -15.32
N SER A 95 -3.01 4.32 -15.07
CA SER A 95 -4.22 3.93 -14.31
C SER A 95 -4.06 2.64 -13.52
N LEU A 96 -4.88 2.47 -12.50
CA LEU A 96 -4.98 1.23 -11.72
C LEU A 96 -5.44 0.06 -12.62
N THR A 97 -6.37 0.31 -13.52
CA THR A 97 -6.87 -0.71 -14.45
C THR A 97 -5.75 -1.24 -15.35
N MET A 98 -4.91 -0.36 -15.90
CA MET A 98 -3.76 -0.77 -16.71
C MET A 98 -2.76 -1.57 -15.89
N ALA A 99 -2.45 -1.12 -14.65
CA ALA A 99 -1.57 -1.86 -13.73
C ALA A 99 -2.07 -3.29 -13.50
N LEU A 100 -3.35 -3.43 -13.12
CA LEU A 100 -3.98 -4.73 -12.86
C LEU A 100 -4.01 -5.62 -14.10
N SER A 101 -4.28 -5.06 -15.27
CA SER A 101 -4.29 -5.80 -16.55
C SER A 101 -2.91 -6.39 -16.83
N LEU A 102 -1.85 -5.56 -16.78
CA LEU A 102 -0.47 -5.99 -17.03
C LEU A 102 -0.02 -7.06 -16.02
N LEU A 103 -0.25 -6.83 -14.74
CA LEU A 103 0.16 -7.77 -13.68
C LEU A 103 -0.62 -9.09 -13.76
N SER A 104 -1.89 -9.05 -14.19
CA SER A 104 -2.69 -10.28 -14.35
C SER A 104 -2.19 -11.17 -15.47
N ALA A 105 -1.57 -10.59 -16.51
CA ALA A 105 -0.98 -11.33 -17.63
C ALA A 105 0.40 -11.95 -17.28
N MET A 106 0.99 -11.58 -16.15
CA MET A 106 2.28 -12.10 -15.71
C MET A 106 2.08 -13.36 -14.85
N ASP A 107 2.46 -14.52 -15.35
CA ASP A 107 2.39 -15.78 -14.60
C ASP A 107 3.28 -15.79 -13.35
N SER A 108 4.37 -15.02 -13.36
CA SER A 108 5.28 -14.86 -12.23
C SER A 108 4.68 -14.09 -11.06
N VAL A 109 3.63 -13.30 -11.28
CA VAL A 109 2.97 -12.53 -10.21
C VAL A 109 2.03 -13.42 -9.41
N GLU A 110 2.25 -13.50 -8.09
CA GLU A 110 1.38 -14.24 -7.17
C GLU A 110 0.31 -13.33 -6.57
N ASN A 111 0.71 -12.35 -5.77
CA ASN A 111 -0.21 -11.42 -5.14
C ASN A 111 0.06 -9.99 -5.59
N ILE A 112 -0.98 -9.18 -5.59
CA ILE A 112 -0.93 -7.76 -5.94
C ILE A 112 -1.38 -6.95 -4.71
N PHE A 113 -0.59 -5.95 -4.33
CA PHE A 113 -0.89 -5.05 -3.22
C PHE A 113 -0.93 -3.60 -3.68
N VAL A 114 -2.03 -2.91 -3.38
CA VAL A 114 -2.11 -1.46 -3.53
C VAL A 114 -1.62 -0.82 -2.23
N ILE A 115 -0.56 0.00 -2.34
CA ILE A 115 0.15 0.58 -1.20
C ILE A 115 0.02 2.12 -1.10
N GLY A 116 -0.91 2.69 -1.86
CA GLY A 116 -1.29 4.10 -1.75
C GLY A 116 -0.83 5.00 -2.90
N GLY A 117 -1.00 6.35 -2.79
CA GLY A 117 -1.62 7.04 -1.66
C GLY A 117 -3.14 7.16 -1.77
N GLU A 118 -3.67 8.19 -1.13
CA GLU A 118 -5.10 8.41 -0.96
C GLU A 118 -5.93 8.22 -2.24
N SER A 119 -5.55 8.87 -3.34
CA SER A 119 -6.31 8.78 -4.59
C SER A 119 -6.36 7.34 -5.14
N ILE A 120 -5.27 6.59 -4.98
CA ILE A 120 -5.20 5.19 -5.43
C ILE A 120 -5.99 4.29 -4.49
N TYR A 121 -5.94 4.53 -3.17
CA TYR A 121 -6.77 3.80 -2.20
C TYR A 121 -8.27 4.02 -2.46
N ARG A 122 -8.70 5.26 -2.76
CA ARG A 122 -10.10 5.57 -3.08
C ARG A 122 -10.60 4.81 -4.32
N GLU A 123 -9.78 4.72 -5.35
CA GLU A 123 -10.09 3.95 -6.56
C GLU A 123 -10.08 2.43 -6.27
N ALA A 124 -9.08 1.96 -5.53
CA ALA A 124 -8.88 0.55 -5.26
C ALA A 124 -9.99 -0.07 -4.39
N ILE A 125 -10.42 0.63 -3.32
CA ILE A 125 -11.31 0.06 -2.30
C ILE A 125 -12.71 -0.25 -2.84
N VAL A 126 -13.15 0.46 -3.87
CA VAL A 126 -14.46 0.24 -4.52
C VAL A 126 -14.40 -0.78 -5.64
N SER A 127 -13.22 -1.21 -6.04
CA SER A 127 -13.03 -2.22 -7.08
C SER A 127 -13.60 -3.59 -6.64
N PRO A 128 -14.33 -4.30 -7.52
CA PRO A 128 -14.76 -5.66 -7.22
C PRO A 128 -13.60 -6.64 -7.07
N LEU A 129 -12.44 -6.32 -7.61
CA LEU A 129 -11.21 -7.12 -7.52
C LEU A 129 -10.43 -6.90 -6.22
N CYS A 130 -10.75 -5.86 -5.44
CA CYS A 130 -10.17 -5.66 -4.12
C CYS A 130 -10.91 -6.54 -3.12
N THR A 131 -10.29 -7.61 -2.67
CA THR A 131 -10.91 -8.61 -1.79
C THR A 131 -10.40 -8.57 -0.36
N LYS A 132 -9.25 -7.90 -0.11
CA LYS A 132 -8.61 -7.87 1.21
C LYS A 132 -8.05 -6.49 1.54
N ILE A 133 -8.12 -6.13 2.83
CA ILE A 133 -7.50 -4.91 3.35
C ILE A 133 -6.71 -5.28 4.61
N TYR A 134 -5.42 -4.95 4.60
CA TYR A 134 -4.51 -5.05 5.73
C TYR A 134 -4.24 -3.65 6.27
N LEU A 135 -4.56 -3.40 7.54
CA LEU A 135 -4.29 -2.13 8.18
C LEU A 135 -3.40 -2.30 9.40
N THR A 136 -2.43 -1.40 9.56
CA THR A 136 -1.81 -1.12 10.85
C THR A 136 -2.54 0.08 11.44
N GLU A 137 -3.30 -0.14 12.50
CA GLU A 137 -4.04 0.91 13.20
C GLU A 137 -3.18 1.50 14.31
N ILE A 138 -2.93 2.80 14.25
CA ILE A 138 -2.09 3.56 15.20
C ILE A 138 -2.94 4.19 16.28
N LEU A 139 -2.51 4.07 17.53
CA LEU A 139 -3.14 4.54 18.75
C LEU A 139 -2.13 5.34 19.61
N PRO A 140 -2.49 6.44 20.27
CA PRO A 140 -3.71 7.22 20.11
C PRO A 140 -3.78 7.89 18.73
N ASP A 141 -4.85 8.63 18.49
CA ASP A 141 -5.04 9.30 17.21
C ASP A 141 -3.92 10.32 16.92
N VAL A 142 -3.46 10.36 15.68
CA VAL A 142 -2.49 11.34 15.21
C VAL A 142 -3.26 12.54 14.64
N ILE A 143 -3.08 13.70 15.23
CA ILE A 143 -3.87 14.90 14.94
C ILE A 143 -3.37 15.60 13.67
N ASP A 144 -2.07 15.59 13.43
CA ASP A 144 -1.45 16.33 12.33
C ASP A 144 -1.34 15.46 11.08
N VAL A 145 -2.43 15.38 10.31
CA VAL A 145 -2.55 14.61 9.06
C VAL A 145 -3.27 15.44 7.99
N ASP A 146 -2.82 15.33 6.75
CA ASP A 146 -3.37 16.02 5.57
C ASP A 146 -3.86 15.05 4.49
N THR A 147 -3.57 13.77 4.64
CA THR A 147 -3.87 12.71 3.67
C THR A 147 -4.56 11.56 4.40
N PHE A 148 -5.63 11.00 3.81
CA PHE A 148 -6.52 10.08 4.50
C PHE A 148 -6.77 8.80 3.72
N PHE A 149 -6.96 7.70 4.46
CA PHE A 149 -7.48 6.45 3.94
C PHE A 149 -9.02 6.57 3.76
N PRO A 150 -9.60 6.03 2.70
CA PRO A 150 -11.05 6.08 2.49
C PRO A 150 -11.79 5.24 3.53
N ASN A 151 -13.07 5.59 3.77
CA ASN A 151 -13.94 4.76 4.60
C ASN A 151 -14.03 3.34 4.03
N ILE A 152 -13.92 2.35 4.92
CA ILE A 152 -14.05 0.95 4.53
C ILE A 152 -15.53 0.65 4.24
N PRO A 153 -15.87 0.21 3.02
CA PRO A 153 -17.25 -0.15 2.69
C PRO A 153 -17.80 -1.28 3.55
N SER A 154 -19.10 -1.27 3.79
CA SER A 154 -19.79 -2.23 4.69
C SER A 154 -19.75 -3.70 4.22
N ASN A 155 -19.38 -3.94 2.97
CA ASN A 155 -19.20 -5.28 2.43
C ASN A 155 -17.84 -5.91 2.79
N TYR A 156 -16.97 -5.17 3.47
CA TYR A 156 -15.78 -5.74 4.12
C TYR A 156 -16.07 -6.05 5.57
N LYS A 157 -15.64 -7.22 6.02
CA LYS A 157 -15.78 -7.67 7.41
C LYS A 157 -14.40 -7.76 8.06
N LEU A 158 -14.28 -7.27 9.28
CA LEU A 158 -13.08 -7.47 10.10
C LEU A 158 -13.00 -8.97 10.46
N THR A 159 -11.99 -9.65 9.94
CA THR A 159 -11.81 -11.11 10.09
C THR A 159 -10.71 -11.46 11.07
N ASP A 160 -9.76 -10.55 11.28
CA ASP A 160 -8.70 -10.74 12.26
C ASP A 160 -8.24 -9.41 12.85
N VAL A 161 -7.88 -9.43 14.13
CA VAL A 161 -7.31 -8.31 14.87
C VAL A 161 -6.30 -8.83 15.90
N THR A 162 -5.09 -8.29 15.87
CA THR A 162 -4.08 -8.68 16.86
C THR A 162 -4.27 -7.92 18.18
N ASP A 163 -3.63 -8.41 19.24
CA ASP A 163 -3.43 -7.61 20.44
C ASP A 163 -2.64 -6.34 20.11
N SER A 164 -2.84 -5.33 20.98
CA SER A 164 -2.09 -4.08 20.85
C SER A 164 -0.62 -4.27 21.21
N ILE A 165 0.26 -3.70 20.40
CA ILE A 165 1.71 -3.72 20.58
C ILE A 165 2.14 -2.30 20.93
N ILE A 166 3.12 -2.17 21.83
CA ILE A 166 3.71 -0.88 22.20
C ILE A 166 5.14 -0.84 21.71
N GLU A 167 5.48 0.19 20.93
CA GLU A 167 6.83 0.43 20.45
C GLU A 167 7.10 1.94 20.39
N ASN A 168 8.15 2.41 21.12
CA ASN A 168 8.54 3.83 21.17
C ASN A 168 7.37 4.77 21.51
N ASP A 169 6.60 4.43 22.55
CA ASP A 169 5.42 5.16 23.01
C ASP A 169 4.24 5.22 22.00
N VAL A 170 4.35 4.51 20.91
CA VAL A 170 3.26 4.33 19.95
C VAL A 170 2.60 2.98 20.17
N ILE A 171 1.30 2.99 20.32
CA ILE A 171 0.48 1.78 20.42
C ILE A 171 -0.09 1.49 19.03
N TYR A 172 -0.01 0.25 18.57
CA TYR A 172 -0.57 -0.14 17.29
C TYR A 172 -1.05 -1.59 17.33
N ARG A 173 -1.91 -1.94 16.37
CA ARG A 173 -2.37 -3.31 16.12
C ARG A 173 -2.61 -3.54 14.63
N PHE A 174 -2.64 -4.79 14.23
CA PHE A 174 -2.93 -5.16 12.85
C PHE A 174 -4.40 -5.59 12.73
N LEU A 175 -5.04 -5.10 11.68
CA LEU A 175 -6.42 -5.42 11.32
C LEU A 175 -6.44 -6.05 9.93
N HIS A 176 -7.25 -7.08 9.77
CA HIS A 176 -7.45 -7.74 8.50
C HIS A 176 -8.94 -7.75 8.15
N TYR A 177 -9.28 -7.28 6.97
CA TYR A 177 -10.63 -7.27 6.45
C TYR A 177 -10.68 -8.11 5.18
N ASP A 178 -11.74 -8.91 5.06
CA ASP A 178 -12.11 -9.66 3.86
C ASP A 178 -13.46 -9.16 3.34
N LYS A 179 -13.63 -9.24 2.01
CA LYS A 179 -14.85 -8.84 1.32
C LYS A 179 -15.85 -9.98 1.27
#